data_818163e7455f0bbfde5fa8b91b9cedf3
#
_entry.id   818163e7455f0bbfde5fa8b91b9cedf3
#
_cell.length_a   1.000
_cell.length_b   1.000
_cell.length_c   1.000
_cell.angle_alpha   90.00
_cell.angle_beta   90.00
_cell.angle_gamma   90.00
#
_symmetry.space_group_name_H-M   'P 1'
#
loop_
_entity.id
_entity.type
_entity.pdbx_description
1 polymer ?
#
loop_
_entity_poly.entity_id
_entity_poly.type
_entity_poly.pdbx_seq_one_letter_code
_entity_poly.pdbx_strand_id
1 'polypeptide(L)'
;MNKNQVASFFDAMAKNWDSNQVRDEDIISFILDKGGIVKGRKVLDIACGTGVLFPDYIKRGAEVTGVDISPEMVRLAKDKFPCVEVIVADAEEYSFGGNYDAVMIYNAFPHFPNPERLLENLSLALKDGGRLTVAHGISEKELEKCHSTVAKDVSLPLPSKEKLGEIMSEFFIVDVMISDEEKYIVSGVKK
;
A
#
# COMPACT_ATOMS: atom_id res chain seq x y z
N MET A 1 15.19 -8.33 8.27
CA MET A 1 13.78 -8.08 8.65
C MET A 1 12.99 -9.39 8.56
N ASN A 2 12.11 -9.68 9.52
CA ASN A 2 11.32 -10.91 9.59
C ASN A 2 9.83 -10.52 9.62
N LYS A 3 8.99 -11.18 8.83
CA LYS A 3 7.53 -10.91 8.70
C LYS A 3 6.79 -10.97 10.04
N ASN A 4 7.14 -11.93 10.92
CA ASN A 4 6.52 -12.02 12.25
C ASN A 4 6.88 -10.81 13.13
N GLN A 5 8.08 -10.25 12.98
CA GLN A 5 8.47 -9.02 13.68
C GLN A 5 7.68 -7.83 13.16
N VAL A 6 7.46 -7.75 11.84
CA VAL A 6 6.62 -6.70 11.22
C VAL A 6 5.20 -6.79 11.76
N ALA A 7 4.56 -7.98 11.71
CA ALA A 7 3.22 -8.18 12.24
C ALA A 7 3.11 -7.79 13.72
N SER A 8 4.04 -8.29 14.57
CA SER A 8 4.04 -7.99 16.00
C SER A 8 4.25 -6.51 16.31
N PHE A 9 5.08 -5.81 15.53
CA PHE A 9 5.29 -4.37 15.67
C PHE A 9 4.00 -3.60 15.40
N PHE A 10 3.32 -3.88 14.28
CA PHE A 10 2.07 -3.21 13.93
C PHE A 10 0.91 -3.60 14.84
N ASP A 11 0.86 -4.84 15.35
CA ASP A 11 -0.10 -5.23 16.41
C ASP A 11 0.05 -4.36 17.66
N ALA A 12 1.29 -4.13 18.10
CA ALA A 12 1.55 -3.30 19.27
C ALA A 12 1.18 -1.81 19.05
N MET A 13 1.32 -1.31 17.82
CA MET A 13 1.03 0.07 17.45
C MET A 13 -0.46 0.32 17.14
N ALA A 14 -1.22 -0.72 16.83
CA ALA A 14 -2.57 -0.62 16.26
C ALA A 14 -3.52 0.27 17.07
N LYS A 15 -3.53 0.13 18.40
CA LYS A 15 -4.44 0.89 19.29
C LYS A 15 -4.32 2.42 19.16
N ASN A 16 -3.11 2.92 18.89
CA ASN A 16 -2.83 4.36 18.83
C ASN A 16 -2.54 4.82 17.39
N TRP A 17 -2.71 3.92 16.41
CA TRP A 17 -2.28 4.17 15.03
C TRP A 17 -2.92 5.41 14.43
N ASP A 18 -4.25 5.50 14.50
CA ASP A 18 -5.01 6.61 13.92
C ASP A 18 -4.69 7.98 14.54
N SER A 19 -4.36 8.00 15.84
CA SER A 19 -4.04 9.24 16.57
C SER A 19 -2.74 9.88 16.10
N ASN A 20 -1.85 9.11 15.48
CA ASN A 20 -0.54 9.53 15.02
C ASN A 20 -0.47 9.77 13.50
N GLN A 21 -1.60 9.56 12.78
CA GLN A 21 -1.64 9.74 11.34
C GLN A 21 -1.85 11.21 10.97
N VAL A 22 -0.95 11.73 10.17
CA VAL A 22 -1.17 12.99 9.44
C VAL A 22 -1.80 12.65 8.09
N ARG A 23 -2.97 13.20 7.82
CA ARG A 23 -3.71 12.92 6.60
C ARG A 23 -3.85 14.20 5.79
N ASP A 24 -3.27 14.24 4.61
CA ASP A 24 -3.44 15.30 3.62
C ASP A 24 -4.39 14.80 2.53
N GLU A 25 -5.59 15.41 2.46
CA GLU A 25 -6.64 14.95 1.54
C GLU A 25 -6.31 15.26 0.08
N ASP A 26 -5.60 16.35 -0.20
CA ASP A 26 -5.21 16.74 -1.56
C ASP A 26 -4.13 15.79 -2.10
N ILE A 27 -3.13 15.46 -1.27
CA ILE A 27 -2.11 14.48 -1.62
C ILE A 27 -2.72 13.10 -1.84
N ILE A 28 -3.60 12.65 -0.94
CA ILE A 28 -4.30 11.36 -1.08
C ILE A 28 -5.13 11.34 -2.37
N SER A 29 -5.91 12.39 -2.62
CA SER A 29 -6.71 12.49 -3.84
C SER A 29 -5.85 12.39 -5.10
N PHE A 30 -4.72 13.10 -5.13
CA PHE A 30 -3.77 13.04 -6.23
C PHE A 30 -3.18 11.63 -6.42
N ILE A 31 -2.78 10.96 -5.33
CA ILE A 31 -2.27 9.57 -5.36
C ILE A 31 -3.32 8.62 -5.95
N LEU A 32 -4.56 8.73 -5.50
CA LEU A 32 -5.65 7.87 -5.98
C LEU A 32 -5.99 8.13 -7.46
N ASP A 33 -5.87 9.38 -7.93
CA ASP A 33 -6.02 9.71 -9.35
C ASP A 33 -4.92 9.04 -10.19
N LYS A 34 -3.64 9.10 -9.73
CA LYS A 34 -2.52 8.41 -10.38
C LYS A 34 -2.67 6.89 -10.33
N GLY A 35 -3.27 6.36 -9.27
CA GLY A 35 -3.63 4.94 -9.12
C GLY A 35 -4.82 4.50 -9.99
N GLY A 36 -5.49 5.42 -10.69
CA GLY A 36 -6.65 5.10 -11.52
C GLY A 36 -7.88 4.66 -10.72
N ILE A 37 -8.01 5.16 -9.49
CA ILE A 37 -9.11 4.80 -8.58
C ILE A 37 -10.35 5.61 -8.93
N VAL A 38 -11.28 4.98 -9.61
CA VAL A 38 -12.55 5.58 -10.06
C VAL A 38 -13.73 4.65 -9.75
N LYS A 39 -14.94 5.16 -9.93
CA LYS A 39 -16.18 4.42 -9.67
C LYS A 39 -16.22 3.06 -10.37
N GLY A 40 -16.61 2.02 -9.63
CA GLY A 40 -16.77 0.64 -10.12
C GLY A 40 -15.47 -0.15 -10.25
N ARG A 41 -14.31 0.43 -9.91
CA ARG A 41 -13.05 -0.31 -9.86
C ARG A 41 -12.97 -1.18 -8.61
N LYS A 42 -12.47 -2.39 -8.78
CA LYS A 42 -12.09 -3.29 -7.67
C LYS A 42 -10.65 -3.01 -7.28
N VAL A 43 -10.46 -2.59 -6.04
CA VAL A 43 -9.18 -2.17 -5.48
C VAL A 43 -8.73 -3.17 -4.42
N LEU A 44 -7.47 -3.58 -4.50
CA LEU A 44 -6.79 -4.32 -3.44
C LEU A 44 -5.85 -3.35 -2.73
N ASP A 45 -6.14 -3.07 -1.46
CA ASP A 45 -5.35 -2.17 -0.61
C ASP A 45 -4.42 -3.00 0.28
N ILE A 46 -3.14 -3.00 -0.04
CA ILE A 46 -2.10 -3.83 0.59
C ILE A 46 -1.44 -3.08 1.74
N ALA A 47 -1.32 -3.75 2.88
CA ALA A 47 -0.94 -3.16 4.17
C ALA A 47 -1.87 -2.00 4.53
N CYS A 48 -3.17 -2.25 4.45
CA CYS A 48 -4.22 -1.24 4.62
C CYS A 48 -4.29 -0.66 6.04
N GLY A 49 -3.58 -1.26 7.00
CA GLY A 49 -3.63 -0.87 8.40
C GLY A 49 -5.05 -0.88 8.94
N THR A 50 -5.44 0.19 9.58
CA THR A 50 -6.78 0.40 10.11
C THR A 50 -7.78 0.95 9.07
N GLY A 51 -7.42 0.94 7.78
CA GLY A 51 -8.27 1.38 6.67
C GLY A 51 -8.21 2.88 6.40
N VAL A 52 -7.01 3.47 6.43
CA VAL A 52 -6.81 4.92 6.26
C VAL A 52 -7.35 5.47 4.94
N LEU A 53 -7.30 4.70 3.85
CA LEU A 53 -7.79 5.09 2.52
C LEU A 53 -9.23 4.63 2.22
N PHE A 54 -9.85 3.80 3.08
CA PHE A 54 -11.19 3.26 2.80
C PHE A 54 -12.26 4.34 2.58
N PRO A 55 -12.30 5.46 3.36
CA PRO A 55 -13.25 6.53 3.11
C PRO A 55 -13.16 7.10 1.69
N ASP A 56 -11.93 7.19 1.14
CA ASP A 56 -11.69 7.76 -0.18
C ASP A 56 -12.11 6.82 -1.30
N TYR A 57 -11.84 5.52 -1.16
CA TYR A 57 -12.33 4.50 -2.09
C TYR A 57 -13.86 4.50 -2.13
N ILE A 58 -14.50 4.50 -0.96
CA ILE A 58 -15.96 4.54 -0.84
C ILE A 58 -16.53 5.82 -1.46
N LYS A 59 -15.94 7.00 -1.15
CA LYS A 59 -16.34 8.30 -1.72
C LYS A 59 -16.24 8.31 -3.25
N ARG A 60 -15.24 7.63 -3.82
CA ARG A 60 -15.04 7.48 -5.26
C ARG A 60 -15.96 6.41 -5.89
N GLY A 61 -16.67 5.63 -5.08
CA GLY A 61 -17.52 4.52 -5.54
C GLY A 61 -16.73 3.31 -6.05
N ALA A 62 -15.51 3.13 -5.56
CA ALA A 62 -14.71 1.94 -5.81
C ALA A 62 -15.04 0.85 -4.78
N GLU A 63 -14.85 -0.42 -5.15
CA GLU A 63 -14.99 -1.58 -4.29
C GLU A 63 -13.61 -1.95 -3.74
N VAL A 64 -13.40 -1.88 -2.43
CA VAL A 64 -12.10 -2.16 -1.82
C VAL A 64 -12.11 -3.48 -1.04
N THR A 65 -11.03 -4.25 -1.19
CA THR A 65 -10.61 -5.33 -0.29
C THR A 65 -9.31 -4.90 0.37
N GLY A 66 -9.29 -4.82 1.70
CA GLY A 66 -8.09 -4.50 2.47
C GLY A 66 -7.32 -5.76 2.87
N VAL A 67 -6.00 -5.66 2.91
CA VAL A 67 -5.11 -6.74 3.35
C VAL A 67 -4.07 -6.16 4.30
N ASP A 68 -3.87 -6.81 5.44
CA ASP A 68 -2.79 -6.48 6.35
C ASP A 68 -2.23 -7.74 7.00
N ILE A 69 -0.95 -7.73 7.34
CA ILE A 69 -0.30 -8.86 8.02
C ILE A 69 -0.60 -8.85 9.53
N SER A 70 -1.01 -7.71 10.10
CA SER A 70 -1.34 -7.52 11.51
C SER A 70 -2.81 -7.87 11.78
N PRO A 71 -3.11 -8.91 12.57
CA PRO A 71 -4.47 -9.22 13.02
C PRO A 71 -5.16 -8.06 13.74
N GLU A 72 -4.44 -7.28 14.55
CA GLU A 72 -5.01 -6.15 15.28
C GLU A 72 -5.38 -4.97 14.36
N MET A 73 -4.56 -4.68 13.33
CA MET A 73 -4.90 -3.69 12.30
C MET A 73 -6.19 -4.11 11.58
N VAL A 74 -6.25 -5.35 11.12
CA VAL A 74 -7.44 -5.90 10.43
C VAL A 74 -8.68 -5.85 11.33
N ARG A 75 -8.55 -6.22 12.60
CA ARG A 75 -9.67 -6.14 13.57
C ARG A 75 -10.20 -4.71 13.66
N LEU A 76 -9.32 -3.72 13.83
CA LEU A 76 -9.71 -2.31 13.91
C LEU A 76 -10.30 -1.79 12.60
N ALA A 77 -9.76 -2.21 11.45
CA ALA A 77 -10.33 -1.86 10.16
C ALA A 77 -11.76 -2.38 9.99
N LYS A 78 -12.01 -3.65 10.36
CA LYS A 78 -13.35 -4.25 10.34
C LYS A 78 -14.33 -3.56 11.28
N ASP A 79 -13.88 -3.20 12.48
CA ASP A 79 -14.71 -2.48 13.45
C ASP A 79 -15.13 -1.09 12.92
N LYS A 80 -14.24 -0.39 12.23
CA LYS A 80 -14.51 0.93 11.64
C LYS A 80 -15.32 0.85 10.34
N PHE A 81 -15.07 -0.18 9.53
CA PHE A 81 -15.64 -0.32 8.18
C PHE A 81 -16.26 -1.72 7.98
N PRO A 82 -17.39 -2.02 8.65
CA PRO A 82 -17.96 -3.37 8.65
C PRO A 82 -18.45 -3.84 7.27
N CYS A 83 -18.61 -2.94 6.31
CA CYS A 83 -19.01 -3.26 4.94
C CYS A 83 -17.82 -3.50 4.00
N VAL A 84 -16.58 -3.34 4.49
CA VAL A 84 -15.37 -3.58 3.70
C VAL A 84 -14.81 -4.96 4.04
N GLU A 85 -14.51 -5.75 3.02
CA GLU A 85 -13.78 -6.99 3.22
C GLU A 85 -12.33 -6.68 3.61
N VAL A 86 -11.86 -7.22 4.75
CA VAL A 86 -10.47 -7.06 5.19
C VAL A 86 -9.91 -8.42 5.59
N ILE A 87 -8.73 -8.76 5.09
CA ILE A 87 -8.11 -10.09 5.19
C ILE A 87 -6.79 -9.98 5.98
N VAL A 88 -6.56 -10.87 6.95
CA VAL A 88 -5.25 -11.06 7.55
C VAL A 88 -4.43 -11.96 6.62
N ALA A 89 -3.43 -11.42 5.95
CA ALA A 89 -2.61 -12.19 5.03
C ALA A 89 -1.23 -11.55 4.82
N ASP A 90 -0.25 -12.41 4.49
CA ASP A 90 1.04 -11.99 3.96
C ASP A 90 0.91 -11.75 2.45
N ALA A 91 1.04 -10.50 2.03
CA ALA A 91 0.88 -10.11 0.63
C ALA A 91 1.96 -10.68 -0.30
N GLU A 92 3.11 -11.11 0.22
CA GLU A 92 4.14 -11.77 -0.59
C GLU A 92 3.80 -13.23 -0.93
N GLU A 93 2.81 -13.85 -0.23
CA GLU A 93 2.54 -15.29 -0.34
C GLU A 93 1.08 -15.63 -0.62
N TYR A 94 0.16 -14.77 -0.22
CA TYR A 94 -1.28 -15.04 -0.34
C TYR A 94 -1.75 -14.88 -1.79
N SER A 95 -2.51 -15.85 -2.29
CA SER A 95 -3.10 -15.78 -3.63
C SER A 95 -4.42 -15.02 -3.61
N PHE A 96 -4.44 -13.84 -4.24
CA PHE A 96 -5.61 -12.95 -4.26
C PHE A 96 -6.60 -13.23 -5.40
N GLY A 97 -6.26 -14.13 -6.36
CA GLY A 97 -7.04 -14.32 -7.59
C GLY A 97 -6.98 -13.09 -8.52
N GLY A 98 -6.93 -13.27 -9.81
CA GLY A 98 -6.67 -12.22 -10.82
C GLY A 98 -7.87 -11.30 -11.14
N ASN A 99 -8.50 -10.65 -10.17
CA ASN A 99 -9.78 -9.94 -10.36
C ASN A 99 -9.76 -8.45 -10.05
N TYR A 100 -8.62 -7.88 -9.64
CA TYR A 100 -8.53 -6.47 -9.25
C TYR A 100 -8.19 -5.57 -10.44
N ASP A 101 -8.80 -4.40 -10.48
CA ASP A 101 -8.51 -3.35 -11.47
C ASP A 101 -7.35 -2.48 -11.02
N ALA A 102 -7.13 -2.36 -9.71
CA ALA A 102 -6.03 -1.62 -9.12
C ALA A 102 -5.52 -2.28 -7.84
N VAL A 103 -4.22 -2.17 -7.59
CA VAL A 103 -3.55 -2.50 -6.34
C VAL A 103 -2.89 -1.23 -5.81
N MET A 104 -3.11 -0.94 -4.53
CA MET A 104 -2.48 0.18 -3.84
C MET A 104 -1.61 -0.32 -2.70
N ILE A 105 -0.39 0.22 -2.59
CA ILE A 105 0.49 0.11 -1.43
C ILE A 105 0.75 1.54 -0.95
N TYR A 106 0.13 1.96 0.15
CA TYR A 106 0.23 3.32 0.65
C TYR A 106 0.97 3.37 2.00
N ASN A 107 2.05 4.14 2.07
CA ASN A 107 2.91 4.31 3.26
C ASN A 107 3.46 3.00 3.87
N ALA A 108 3.65 1.95 3.07
CA ALA A 108 3.96 0.62 3.59
C ALA A 108 5.11 -0.12 2.89
N PHE A 109 5.51 0.28 1.68
CA PHE A 109 6.45 -0.47 0.85
C PHE A 109 7.76 -0.88 1.56
N PRO A 110 8.41 -0.04 2.39
CA PRO A 110 9.61 -0.41 3.14
C PRO A 110 9.45 -1.57 4.13
N HIS A 111 8.23 -1.97 4.46
CA HIS A 111 7.98 -3.06 5.41
C HIS A 111 7.91 -4.45 4.76
N PHE A 112 8.11 -4.55 3.45
CA PHE A 112 8.13 -5.82 2.72
C PHE A 112 9.57 -6.30 2.53
N PRO A 113 9.95 -7.47 3.14
CA PRO A 113 11.31 -7.99 3.05
C PRO A 113 11.72 -8.47 1.66
N ASN A 114 10.76 -8.87 0.81
CA ASN A 114 11.04 -9.39 -0.53
C ASN A 114 10.21 -8.63 -1.59
N PRO A 115 10.61 -7.40 -1.94
CA PRO A 115 9.83 -6.54 -2.84
C PRO A 115 9.59 -7.15 -4.23
N GLU A 116 10.54 -7.88 -4.79
CA GLU A 116 10.36 -8.54 -6.09
C GLU A 116 9.25 -9.60 -6.02
N ARG A 117 9.25 -10.43 -4.97
CA ARG A 117 8.21 -11.45 -4.75
C ARG A 117 6.84 -10.83 -4.50
N LEU A 118 6.80 -9.71 -3.76
CA LEU A 118 5.56 -8.94 -3.58
C LEU A 118 5.01 -8.48 -4.91
N LEU A 119 5.84 -7.82 -5.73
CA LEU A 119 5.42 -7.26 -7.03
C LEU A 119 4.96 -8.35 -8.01
N GLU A 120 5.68 -9.49 -8.05
CA GLU A 120 5.26 -10.66 -8.82
C GLU A 120 3.89 -11.14 -8.38
N ASN A 121 3.68 -11.40 -7.09
CA ASN A 121 2.41 -11.89 -6.56
C ASN A 121 1.26 -10.91 -6.81
N LEU A 122 1.49 -9.60 -6.65
CA LEU A 122 0.48 -8.57 -6.91
C LEU A 122 0.19 -8.39 -8.39
N SER A 123 1.14 -8.69 -9.29
CA SER A 123 0.88 -8.72 -10.72
C SER A 123 -0.15 -9.81 -11.09
N LEU A 124 -0.12 -10.95 -10.38
CA LEU A 124 -1.09 -12.03 -10.56
C LEU A 124 -2.48 -11.69 -10.01
N ALA A 125 -2.56 -10.80 -9.01
CA ALA A 125 -3.82 -10.31 -8.46
C ALA A 125 -4.57 -9.37 -9.43
N LEU A 126 -3.85 -8.72 -10.33
CA LEU A 126 -4.40 -7.76 -11.27
C LEU A 126 -4.96 -8.42 -12.52
N LYS A 127 -6.06 -7.86 -13.03
CA LYS A 127 -6.54 -8.09 -14.41
C LYS A 127 -5.52 -7.58 -15.42
N ASP A 128 -5.64 -8.02 -16.66
CA ASP A 128 -4.93 -7.43 -17.80
C ASP A 128 -5.28 -5.94 -17.90
N GLY A 129 -4.27 -5.09 -18.03
CA GLY A 129 -4.42 -3.65 -17.98
C GLY A 129 -4.73 -3.05 -16.59
N GLY A 130 -4.73 -3.86 -15.55
CA GLY A 130 -4.82 -3.41 -14.15
C GLY A 130 -3.57 -2.65 -13.73
N ARG A 131 -3.68 -1.79 -12.71
CA ARG A 131 -2.62 -0.88 -12.27
C ARG A 131 -2.14 -1.18 -10.86
N LEU A 132 -0.83 -1.20 -10.66
CA LEU A 132 -0.21 -1.20 -9.33
C LEU A 132 0.39 0.17 -9.03
N THR A 133 0.15 0.67 -7.82
CA THR A 133 0.69 1.94 -7.34
C THR A 133 1.33 1.74 -5.98
N VAL A 134 2.60 2.12 -5.87
CA VAL A 134 3.32 2.30 -4.61
C VAL A 134 3.41 3.78 -4.34
N ALA A 135 2.91 4.23 -3.20
CA ALA A 135 2.89 5.65 -2.86
C ALA A 135 3.14 5.91 -1.38
N HIS A 136 3.74 7.07 -1.11
CA HIS A 136 3.86 7.66 0.22
C HIS A 136 3.34 9.10 0.19
N GLY A 137 2.58 9.49 1.19
CA GLY A 137 2.05 10.85 1.37
C GLY A 137 3.04 11.79 2.10
N ILE A 138 4.32 11.46 2.05
CA ILE A 138 5.44 12.26 2.56
C ILE A 138 6.65 12.07 1.63
N SER A 139 7.61 12.99 1.70
CA SER A 139 8.85 12.90 0.91
C SER A 139 9.73 11.72 1.33
N GLU A 140 10.60 11.26 0.42
CA GLU A 140 11.62 10.24 0.73
C GLU A 140 12.45 10.61 1.95
N LYS A 141 12.84 11.89 2.06
CA LYS A 141 13.67 12.43 3.15
C LYS A 141 12.96 12.36 4.51
N GLU A 142 11.68 12.67 4.56
CA GLU A 142 10.88 12.58 5.79
C GLU A 142 10.66 11.12 6.18
N LEU A 143 10.39 10.26 5.20
CA LEU A 143 10.23 8.82 5.42
C LEU A 143 11.51 8.20 6.00
N GLU A 144 12.69 8.52 5.44
CA GLU A 144 13.98 8.04 5.94
C GLU A 144 14.18 8.45 7.41
N LYS A 145 13.84 9.70 7.76
CA LYS A 145 13.91 10.19 9.14
C LYS A 145 12.97 9.41 10.06
N CYS A 146 11.75 9.13 9.63
CA CYS A 146 10.79 8.36 10.43
C CYS A 146 11.27 6.92 10.65
N HIS A 147 11.74 6.25 9.59
CA HIS A 147 12.18 4.85 9.67
C HIS A 147 13.47 4.67 10.44
N SER A 148 14.38 5.66 10.42
CA SER A 148 15.62 5.59 11.21
C SER A 148 15.40 5.66 12.71
N THR A 149 14.23 6.09 13.17
CA THR A 149 13.90 6.28 14.59
C THR A 149 12.92 5.25 15.15
N VAL A 150 11.73 5.11 14.53
CA VAL A 150 10.62 4.36 15.12
C VAL A 150 10.51 2.95 14.57
N ALA A 151 10.74 2.75 13.28
CA ALA A 151 10.50 1.48 12.59
C ALA A 151 11.79 0.83 12.03
N LYS A 152 12.95 1.18 12.57
CA LYS A 152 14.27 0.77 12.06
C LYS A 152 14.42 -0.76 11.88
N ASP A 153 13.90 -1.53 12.81
CA ASP A 153 14.06 -2.99 12.83
C ASP A 153 13.03 -3.71 11.93
N VAL A 154 12.02 -2.98 11.44
CA VAL A 154 10.91 -3.49 10.62
C VAL A 154 10.76 -2.76 9.30
N SER A 155 11.78 -2.03 8.86
CA SER A 155 11.78 -1.31 7.57
C SER A 155 13.08 -1.51 6.83
N LEU A 156 12.99 -1.63 5.51
CA LEU A 156 14.09 -1.45 4.57
C LEU A 156 14.14 0.04 4.14
N PRO A 157 15.27 0.52 3.62
CA PRO A 157 15.31 1.81 2.95
C PRO A 157 14.31 1.85 1.78
N LEU A 158 13.57 2.95 1.65
CA LEU A 158 12.75 3.16 0.45
C LEU A 158 13.69 3.27 -0.75
N PRO A 159 13.54 2.47 -1.82
CA PRO A 159 14.31 2.65 -3.04
C PRO A 159 13.97 3.99 -3.70
N SER A 160 14.91 4.59 -4.43
CA SER A 160 14.58 5.75 -5.27
C SER A 160 13.48 5.39 -6.28
N LYS A 161 12.74 6.38 -6.77
CA LYS A 161 11.67 6.14 -7.76
C LYS A 161 12.19 5.45 -9.03
N GLU A 162 13.43 5.75 -9.43
CA GLU A 162 14.10 5.10 -10.56
C GLU A 162 14.37 3.63 -10.28
N LYS A 163 14.89 3.31 -9.08
CA LYS A 163 15.17 1.93 -8.69
C LYS A 163 13.90 1.10 -8.51
N LEU A 164 12.86 1.67 -7.90
CA LEU A 164 11.57 0.98 -7.79
C LEU A 164 10.93 0.81 -9.18
N GLY A 165 11.02 1.81 -10.05
CA GLY A 165 10.56 1.74 -11.43
C GLY A 165 11.25 0.63 -12.22
N GLU A 166 12.57 0.45 -12.04
CA GLU A 166 13.33 -0.64 -12.63
C GLU A 166 12.82 -2.01 -12.17
N ILE A 167 12.65 -2.22 -10.86
CA ILE A 167 12.13 -3.47 -10.30
C ILE A 167 10.69 -3.74 -10.79
N MET A 168 9.82 -2.73 -10.74
CA MET A 168 8.45 -2.85 -11.23
C MET A 168 8.38 -3.15 -12.72
N SER A 169 9.37 -2.70 -13.51
CA SER A 169 9.40 -2.88 -14.95
C SER A 169 9.54 -4.33 -15.42
N GLU A 170 9.77 -5.28 -14.53
CA GLU A 170 9.70 -6.71 -14.86
C GLU A 170 8.26 -7.14 -15.15
N PHE A 171 7.29 -6.61 -14.42
CA PHE A 171 5.88 -7.02 -14.47
C PHE A 171 4.94 -5.94 -15.03
N PHE A 172 5.37 -4.67 -15.00
CA PHE A 172 4.53 -3.52 -15.30
C PHE A 172 5.16 -2.60 -16.37
N ILE A 173 4.31 -1.90 -17.12
CA ILE A 173 4.71 -0.73 -17.90
C ILE A 173 4.60 0.46 -16.96
N VAL A 174 5.73 0.91 -16.42
CA VAL A 174 5.79 2.04 -15.48
C VAL A 174 5.62 3.35 -16.24
N ASP A 175 4.59 4.12 -15.89
CA ASP A 175 4.23 5.37 -16.56
C ASP A 175 4.11 6.58 -15.61
N VAL A 176 4.21 6.34 -14.29
CA VAL A 176 4.22 7.39 -13.25
C VAL A 176 5.42 7.18 -12.33
N MET A 177 6.28 8.19 -12.22
CA MET A 177 7.40 8.24 -11.27
C MET A 177 7.52 9.66 -10.72
N ILE A 178 7.02 9.91 -9.53
CA ILE A 178 7.02 11.20 -8.84
C ILE A 178 7.73 11.03 -7.50
N SER A 179 8.66 11.90 -7.21
CA SER A 179 9.27 12.06 -5.89
C SER A 179 9.60 13.54 -5.74
N ASP A 180 8.95 14.20 -4.81
CA ASP A 180 9.10 15.61 -4.51
C ASP A 180 9.13 15.85 -2.98
N GLU A 181 8.96 17.09 -2.54
CA GLU A 181 9.03 17.45 -1.12
C GLU A 181 7.78 17.01 -0.32
N GLU A 182 6.71 16.54 -0.99
CA GLU A 182 5.43 16.22 -0.36
C GLU A 182 5.06 14.75 -0.48
N LYS A 183 5.51 14.07 -1.55
CA LYS A 183 5.03 12.73 -1.87
C LYS A 183 6.01 11.91 -2.72
N TYR A 184 5.81 10.61 -2.66
CA TYR A 184 6.49 9.63 -3.51
C TYR A 184 5.46 8.72 -4.18
N ILE A 185 5.55 8.53 -5.50
CA ILE A 185 4.65 7.66 -6.27
C ILE A 185 5.43 6.97 -7.38
N VAL A 186 5.32 5.64 -7.43
CA VAL A 186 5.70 4.85 -8.62
C VAL A 186 4.52 3.97 -8.99
N SER A 187 4.05 4.09 -10.23
CA SER A 187 2.87 3.37 -10.69
C SER A 187 3.05 2.86 -12.11
N GLY A 188 2.43 1.73 -12.40
CA GLY A 188 2.49 1.11 -13.72
C GLY A 188 1.31 0.20 -14.00
N VAL A 189 1.07 -0.04 -15.29
CA VAL A 189 0.03 -0.94 -15.80
C VAL A 189 0.63 -2.32 -16.01
N LYS A 190 -0.08 -3.38 -15.61
CA LYS A 190 0.31 -4.77 -15.85
C LYS A 190 0.58 -5.02 -17.34
N LYS A 191 1.69 -5.71 -17.63
CA LYS A 191 2.06 -6.13 -18.99
C LYS A 191 1.12 -7.17 -19.56
#